data_812434cc3f336657cc19e2bd90605e7e
#
_entry.id   812434cc3f336657cc19e2bd90605e7e
#
_cell.length_a   1.000
_cell.length_b   1.000
_cell.length_c   1.000
_cell.angle_alpha   90.00
_cell.angle_beta   90.00
_cell.angle_gamma   90.00
#
_symmetry.space_group_name_H-M   'P 1'
#
loop_
_entity.id
_entity.type
_entity.pdbx_description
1 polymer ?
#
loop_
_entity_poly.entity_id
_entity_poly.type
_entity_poly.pdbx_seq_one_letter_code
_entity_poly.pdbx_strand_id
1 'polypeptide(L)'
;MNIREKLSSIQADFKAKKSRKNNFGNYMFRSAEDILEALKPYNNKHNVYFTINENLTLGDFPIMHSTATIVDAESGDQITASAVVGIDLNQKGMQMPQKFGSASSYGKKYALGNLLLIDDTADADATNTHGKDSAPRQTLKAQATNVSASKKPVVDMSNIDQAKKFLANGGLLKT
;
A
#
# COMPACT_ATOMS: atom_id res chain seq x y z
N MET A 1 3.03 35.93 7.63
CA MET A 1 2.21 34.71 7.35
C MET A 1 2.26 33.82 8.58
N ASN A 2 1.11 33.34 9.06
CA ASN A 2 1.07 32.34 10.12
C ASN A 2 1.36 30.93 9.58
N ILE A 3 1.59 29.94 10.46
CA ILE A 3 1.97 28.59 10.06
C ILE A 3 0.95 27.92 9.14
N ARG A 4 -0.36 28.21 9.28
CA ARG A 4 -1.41 27.64 8.42
C ARG A 4 -1.31 28.16 6.99
N GLU A 5 -1.06 29.48 6.83
CA GLU A 5 -0.87 30.11 5.52
C GLU A 5 0.42 29.62 4.86
N LYS A 6 1.52 29.46 5.65
CA LYS A 6 2.78 28.89 5.15
C LYS A 6 2.57 27.47 4.66
N LEU A 7 1.92 26.59 5.43
CA LEU A 7 1.63 25.22 5.02
C LEU A 7 0.75 25.16 3.78
N SER A 8 -0.33 25.97 3.73
CA SER A 8 -1.22 26.03 2.55
C SER A 8 -0.47 26.42 1.28
N SER A 9 0.43 27.41 1.38
CA SER A 9 1.28 27.82 0.26
C SER A 9 2.23 26.71 -0.18
N ILE A 10 2.83 25.98 0.79
CA ILE A 10 3.70 24.85 0.49
C ILE A 10 2.91 23.73 -0.18
N GLN A 11 1.72 23.36 0.33
CA GLN A 11 0.88 22.32 -0.26
C GLN A 11 0.48 22.63 -1.71
N ALA A 12 0.24 23.90 -2.03
CA ALA A 12 -0.07 24.33 -3.40
C ALA A 12 1.11 24.21 -4.37
N ASP A 13 2.32 24.57 -3.90
CA ASP A 13 3.52 24.64 -4.72
C ASP A 13 4.33 23.34 -4.77
N PHE A 14 4.23 22.51 -3.72
CA PHE A 14 5.09 21.35 -3.54
C PHE A 14 4.78 20.26 -4.56
N LYS A 15 5.81 19.80 -5.26
CA LYS A 15 5.74 18.70 -6.22
C LYS A 15 6.91 17.75 -6.01
N ALA A 16 6.66 16.57 -5.46
CA ALA A 16 7.63 15.48 -5.42
C ALA A 16 7.38 14.53 -6.59
N LYS A 17 8.23 14.58 -7.61
CA LYS A 17 8.08 13.73 -8.80
C LYS A 17 8.33 12.25 -8.47
N LYS A 18 7.56 11.35 -9.07
CA LYS A 18 7.86 9.92 -9.09
C LYS A 18 8.99 9.69 -10.12
N SER A 19 10.24 9.66 -9.64
CA SER A 19 11.42 9.55 -10.49
C SER A 19 12.06 8.17 -10.49
N ARG A 20 11.68 7.31 -9.55
CA ARG A 20 12.21 5.95 -9.41
C ARG A 20 11.30 4.93 -10.08
N LYS A 21 11.89 3.98 -10.81
CA LYS A 21 11.16 2.87 -11.43
C LYS A 21 11.29 1.62 -10.56
N ASN A 22 10.16 1.03 -10.17
CA ASN A 22 10.14 -0.31 -9.61
C ASN A 22 10.11 -1.32 -10.76
N ASN A 23 11.23 -2.04 -10.95
CA ASN A 23 11.35 -3.03 -12.03
C ASN A 23 10.49 -4.28 -11.80
N PHE A 24 10.13 -4.57 -10.55
CA PHE A 24 9.29 -5.73 -10.20
C PHE A 24 7.81 -5.50 -10.53
N GLY A 25 7.29 -4.30 -10.22
CA GLY A 25 5.89 -3.95 -10.45
C GLY A 25 5.67 -3.07 -11.68
N ASN A 26 6.75 -2.71 -12.40
CA ASN A 26 6.73 -1.83 -13.59
C ASN A 26 5.96 -0.51 -13.38
N TYR A 27 6.09 0.10 -12.22
CA TYR A 27 5.49 1.40 -11.91
C TYR A 27 6.54 2.41 -11.44
N MET A 28 6.22 3.70 -11.61
CA MET A 28 7.04 4.80 -11.12
C MET A 28 6.65 5.13 -9.67
N PHE A 29 7.65 5.32 -8.81
CA PHE A 29 7.44 5.69 -7.40
C PHE A 29 8.42 6.77 -6.96
N ARG A 30 8.17 7.36 -5.80
CA ARG A 30 9.09 8.21 -5.06
C ARG A 30 9.39 7.57 -3.70
N SER A 31 10.59 7.75 -3.21
CA SER A 31 10.97 7.34 -1.88
C SER A 31 10.68 8.44 -0.84
N ALA A 32 10.81 8.12 0.44
CA ALA A 32 10.76 9.13 1.49
C ALA A 32 11.87 10.17 1.32
N GLU A 33 13.09 9.73 0.93
CA GLU A 33 14.23 10.60 0.68
C GLU A 33 13.95 11.61 -0.43
N ASP A 34 13.29 11.20 -1.51
CA ASP A 34 12.93 12.10 -2.62
C ASP A 34 12.00 13.23 -2.13
N ILE A 35 11.06 12.93 -1.21
CA ILE A 35 10.19 13.94 -0.61
C ILE A 35 11.00 14.87 0.32
N LEU A 36 11.84 14.31 1.17
CA LEU A 36 12.66 15.08 2.11
C LEU A 36 13.61 16.04 1.38
N GLU A 37 14.26 15.57 0.32
CA GLU A 37 15.12 16.44 -0.50
C GLU A 37 14.34 17.55 -1.20
N ALA A 38 13.16 17.24 -1.73
CA ALA A 38 12.30 18.21 -2.39
C ALA A 38 11.73 19.26 -1.42
N LEU A 39 11.67 18.98 -0.10
CA LEU A 39 11.21 19.92 0.93
C LEU A 39 12.26 20.97 1.31
N LYS A 40 13.56 20.67 1.22
CA LYS A 40 14.63 21.55 1.70
C LYS A 40 14.56 22.99 1.20
N PRO A 41 14.26 23.26 -0.10
CA PRO A 41 14.11 24.63 -0.59
C PRO A 41 13.00 25.42 0.09
N TYR A 42 11.94 24.74 0.55
CA TYR A 42 10.77 25.36 1.19
C TYR A 42 11.09 25.87 2.59
N ASN A 43 12.07 25.27 3.28
CA ASN A 43 12.52 25.71 4.60
C ASN A 43 12.92 27.18 4.58
N ASN A 44 13.80 27.56 3.67
CA ASN A 44 14.26 28.93 3.55
C ASN A 44 13.20 29.85 2.94
N LYS A 45 12.46 29.36 1.92
CA LYS A 45 11.42 30.16 1.23
C LYS A 45 10.32 30.62 2.18
N HIS A 46 9.93 29.80 3.15
CA HIS A 46 8.79 30.05 4.03
C HIS A 46 9.20 30.27 5.49
N ASN A 47 10.50 30.27 5.80
CA ASN A 47 11.01 30.35 7.18
C ASN A 47 10.35 29.30 8.10
N VAL A 48 10.44 28.03 7.69
CA VAL A 48 9.94 26.86 8.41
C VAL A 48 10.98 25.77 8.42
N TYR A 49 10.77 24.75 9.27
CA TYR A 49 11.52 23.51 9.18
C TYR A 49 10.60 22.32 9.39
N PHE A 50 11.02 21.17 8.88
CA PHE A 50 10.28 19.92 9.01
C PHE A 50 11.03 18.95 9.91
N THR A 51 10.29 18.25 10.75
CA THR A 51 10.81 17.14 11.55
C THR A 51 9.97 15.90 11.36
N ILE A 52 10.58 14.73 11.60
CA ILE A 52 9.86 13.46 11.63
C ILE A 52 10.22 12.76 12.94
N ASN A 53 9.18 12.37 13.66
CA ASN A 53 9.29 11.54 14.86
C ASN A 53 8.72 10.15 14.54
N GLU A 54 9.41 9.10 15.00
CA GLU A 54 8.97 7.73 14.83
C GLU A 54 8.95 7.00 16.15
N ASN A 55 7.82 6.40 16.48
CA ASN A 55 7.61 5.60 17.68
C ASN A 55 7.17 4.19 17.29
N LEU A 56 7.68 3.19 17.99
CA LEU A 56 7.33 1.80 17.79
C LEU A 56 6.44 1.32 18.93
N THR A 57 5.25 0.81 18.57
CA THR A 57 4.42 0.03 19.51
C THR A 57 4.73 -1.44 19.32
N LEU A 58 5.18 -2.10 20.38
CA LEU A 58 5.45 -3.53 20.40
C LEU A 58 4.17 -4.31 20.72
N GLY A 59 4.03 -5.50 20.15
CA GLY A 59 2.91 -6.41 20.34
C GLY A 59 3.04 -7.58 19.39
N ASP A 60 1.99 -8.39 19.26
CA ASP A 60 1.92 -9.48 18.29
C ASP A 60 2.11 -8.97 16.85
N PHE A 61 1.68 -7.74 16.62
CA PHE A 61 1.92 -6.96 15.41
C PHE A 61 2.59 -5.63 15.78
N PRO A 62 3.92 -5.50 15.64
CA PRO A 62 4.60 -4.22 15.83
C PRO A 62 4.10 -3.18 14.82
N ILE A 63 3.85 -1.97 15.33
CA ILE A 63 3.35 -0.84 14.54
C ILE A 63 4.32 0.32 14.65
N MET A 64 4.77 0.83 13.51
CA MET A 64 5.55 2.06 13.39
C MET A 64 4.59 3.24 13.25
N HIS A 65 4.65 4.17 14.19
CA HIS A 65 3.96 5.45 14.13
C HIS A 65 4.93 6.51 13.65
N SER A 66 4.64 7.14 12.53
CA SER A 66 5.46 8.23 11.97
C SER A 66 4.67 9.51 12.00
N THR A 67 5.24 10.58 12.55
CA THR A 67 4.62 11.91 12.63
C THR A 67 5.52 12.91 11.92
N ALA A 68 5.02 13.53 10.87
CA ALA A 68 5.64 14.64 10.18
C ALA A 68 5.12 15.95 10.79
N THR A 69 6.01 16.88 11.07
CA THR A 69 5.70 18.18 11.67
C THR A 69 6.33 19.29 10.84
N ILE A 70 5.55 20.30 10.51
CA ILE A 70 6.06 21.60 10.05
C ILE A 70 6.06 22.56 11.23
N VAL A 71 7.15 23.29 11.42
CA VAL A 71 7.33 24.26 12.50
C VAL A 71 7.68 25.62 11.89
N ASP A 72 7.01 26.65 12.35
CA ASP A 72 7.38 28.04 12.07
C ASP A 72 8.68 28.38 12.80
N ALA A 73 9.72 28.78 12.08
CA ALA A 73 11.02 29.05 12.67
C ALA A 73 11.03 30.32 13.54
N GLU A 74 10.04 31.20 13.39
CA GLU A 74 9.94 32.44 14.14
C GLU A 74 9.03 32.32 15.38
N SER A 75 7.80 31.80 15.21
CA SER A 75 6.82 31.70 16.30
C SER A 75 6.93 30.38 17.09
N GLY A 76 7.48 29.33 16.49
CA GLY A 76 7.46 27.97 17.06
C GLY A 76 6.13 27.25 16.91
N ASP A 77 5.12 27.89 16.28
CA ASP A 77 3.86 27.22 15.97
C ASP A 77 4.08 26.02 15.06
N GLN A 78 3.28 24.97 15.27
CA GLN A 78 3.46 23.73 14.54
C GLN A 78 2.14 23.09 14.09
N ILE A 79 2.23 22.35 12.99
CA ILE A 79 1.14 21.49 12.50
C ILE A 79 1.73 20.11 12.25
N THR A 80 1.00 19.06 12.63
CA THR A 80 1.43 17.67 12.49
C THR A 80 0.46 16.85 11.64
N ALA A 81 1.00 15.83 10.97
CA ALA A 81 0.22 14.76 10.40
C ALA A 81 0.93 13.43 10.67
N SER A 82 0.17 12.39 10.93
CA SER A 82 0.70 11.08 11.30
C SER A 82 0.26 9.99 10.34
N ALA A 83 1.04 8.92 10.31
CA ALA A 83 0.72 7.68 9.61
C ALA A 83 1.19 6.49 10.46
N VAL A 84 0.58 5.34 10.22
CA VAL A 84 0.92 4.08 10.89
C VAL A 84 1.25 3.00 9.86
N VAL A 85 2.26 2.19 10.13
CA VAL A 85 2.68 1.08 9.28
C VAL A 85 2.89 -0.16 10.14
N GLY A 86 2.17 -1.24 9.83
CA GLY A 86 2.37 -2.55 10.45
C GLY A 86 3.68 -3.18 9.96
N ILE A 87 4.35 -3.94 10.84
CA ILE A 87 5.60 -4.64 10.53
C ILE A 87 5.35 -6.14 10.56
N ASP A 88 5.40 -6.77 9.40
CA ASP A 88 5.32 -8.25 9.31
C ASP A 88 6.66 -8.87 9.69
N LEU A 89 6.74 -9.38 10.92
CA LEU A 89 7.93 -10.07 11.43
C LEU A 89 8.18 -11.40 10.73
N ASN A 90 7.17 -12.00 10.11
CA ASN A 90 7.25 -13.29 9.43
C ASN A 90 7.61 -13.16 7.94
N GLN A 91 7.72 -11.93 7.42
CA GLN A 91 8.11 -11.70 6.03
C GLN A 91 9.43 -12.38 5.70
N LYS A 92 9.40 -13.30 4.74
CA LYS A 92 10.58 -14.04 4.28
C LYS A 92 11.48 -13.16 3.40
N GLY A 93 12.79 -13.44 3.41
CA GLY A 93 13.75 -12.76 2.54
C GLY A 93 14.26 -11.42 3.04
N MET A 94 13.77 -10.91 4.18
CA MET A 94 14.26 -9.68 4.80
C MET A 94 14.77 -9.96 6.22
N GLN A 95 15.93 -9.40 6.54
CA GLN A 95 16.44 -9.43 7.92
C GLN A 95 15.69 -8.39 8.78
N MET A 96 15.72 -8.55 10.11
CA MET A 96 15.01 -7.70 11.05
C MET A 96 15.26 -6.20 10.82
N PRO A 97 16.51 -5.71 10.71
CA PRO A 97 16.74 -4.28 10.44
C PRO A 97 16.12 -3.78 9.14
N GLN A 98 16.06 -4.63 8.11
CA GLN A 98 15.44 -4.28 6.83
C GLN A 98 13.92 -4.13 6.95
N LYS A 99 13.25 -4.98 7.76
CA LYS A 99 11.81 -4.89 8.02
C LYS A 99 11.46 -3.55 8.67
N PHE A 100 12.20 -3.17 9.71
CA PHE A 100 12.02 -1.89 10.40
C PHE A 100 12.38 -0.71 9.50
N GLY A 101 13.48 -0.77 8.75
CA GLY A 101 13.88 0.26 7.79
C GLY A 101 12.84 0.47 6.69
N SER A 102 12.24 -0.60 6.20
CA SER A 102 11.14 -0.53 5.23
C SER A 102 9.92 0.16 5.85
N ALA A 103 9.50 -0.25 7.04
CA ALA A 103 8.38 0.37 7.74
C ALA A 103 8.61 1.87 7.98
N SER A 104 9.80 2.27 8.42
CA SER A 104 10.21 3.67 8.59
C SER A 104 10.10 4.44 7.27
N SER A 105 10.61 3.91 6.16
CA SER A 105 10.51 4.55 4.85
C SER A 105 9.06 4.77 4.41
N TYR A 106 8.20 3.76 4.61
CA TYR A 106 6.78 3.88 4.32
C TYR A 106 6.08 4.86 5.25
N GLY A 107 6.36 4.80 6.57
CA GLY A 107 5.78 5.69 7.56
C GLY A 107 6.08 7.15 7.28
N LYS A 108 7.36 7.50 7.02
CA LYS A 108 7.78 8.84 6.61
C LYS A 108 7.07 9.31 5.37
N LYS A 109 7.01 8.46 4.32
CA LYS A 109 6.34 8.80 3.06
C LYS A 109 4.87 9.11 3.26
N TYR A 110 4.16 8.30 4.07
CA TYR A 110 2.74 8.49 4.32
C TYR A 110 2.46 9.69 5.24
N ALA A 111 3.25 9.88 6.31
CA ALA A 111 3.10 11.04 7.19
C ALA A 111 3.36 12.35 6.45
N LEU A 112 4.41 12.41 5.61
CA LEU A 112 4.68 13.55 4.75
C LEU A 112 3.60 13.73 3.67
N GLY A 113 3.10 12.62 3.10
CA GLY A 113 1.99 12.66 2.16
C GLY A 113 0.74 13.28 2.75
N ASN A 114 0.39 12.91 3.98
CA ASN A 114 -0.73 13.47 4.72
C ASN A 114 -0.53 14.96 5.06
N LEU A 115 0.68 15.35 5.48
CA LEU A 115 0.99 16.73 5.84
C LEU A 115 0.97 17.66 4.62
N LEU A 116 1.48 17.18 3.49
CA LEU A 116 1.69 17.99 2.28
C LEU A 116 0.59 17.82 1.24
N LEU A 117 -0.43 17.00 1.52
CA LEU A 117 -1.52 16.64 0.60
C LEU A 117 -1.00 16.15 -0.76
N ILE A 118 -0.04 15.22 -0.72
CA ILE A 118 0.53 14.63 -1.94
C ILE A 118 -0.43 13.59 -2.49
N ASP A 119 -1.18 13.95 -3.52
CA ASP A 119 -2.37 13.24 -4.03
C ASP A 119 -2.09 12.29 -5.22
N ASP A 120 -0.88 11.90 -5.50
CA ASP A 120 -0.63 11.01 -6.64
C ASP A 120 -0.25 9.58 -6.25
N THR A 121 -0.71 9.13 -5.10
CA THR A 121 -0.74 7.71 -4.80
C THR A 121 -1.88 7.07 -5.61
N ALA A 122 -1.54 6.26 -6.63
CA ALA A 122 -2.54 5.38 -7.22
C ALA A 122 -3.20 4.60 -6.07
N ASP A 123 -4.53 4.69 -6.01
CA ASP A 123 -5.33 3.97 -5.02
C ASP A 123 -4.96 2.48 -5.07
N ALA A 124 -4.43 1.95 -3.97
CA ALA A 124 -4.07 0.54 -3.90
C ALA A 124 -5.28 -0.36 -4.13
N ASP A 125 -6.49 0.12 -3.79
CA ASP A 125 -7.74 -0.60 -4.01
C ASP A 125 -8.16 -0.57 -5.49
N ALA A 126 -7.79 0.45 -6.26
CA ALA A 126 -8.07 0.52 -7.69
C ALA A 126 -7.36 -0.57 -8.50
N THR A 127 -6.25 -1.12 -7.99
CA THR A 127 -5.48 -2.21 -8.61
C THR A 127 -5.73 -3.56 -7.96
N ASN A 128 -6.58 -3.62 -6.92
CA ASN A 128 -6.92 -4.86 -6.22
C ASN A 128 -7.87 -5.70 -7.09
N THR A 129 -7.30 -6.69 -7.76
CA THR A 129 -8.04 -7.68 -8.59
C THR A 129 -8.46 -8.91 -7.79
N HIS A 130 -8.29 -8.92 -6.45
CA HIS A 130 -8.76 -10.02 -5.60
C HIS A 130 -10.29 -10.15 -5.71
N GLY A 131 -10.75 -11.21 -6.36
CA GLY A 131 -12.17 -11.54 -6.54
C GLY A 131 -12.79 -11.14 -7.87
N LYS A 132 -12.04 -10.57 -8.81
CA LYS A 132 -12.49 -10.47 -10.19
C LYS A 132 -11.92 -11.65 -10.96
N ASP A 133 -12.70 -12.73 -11.08
CA ASP A 133 -12.46 -13.78 -12.05
C ASP A 133 -12.38 -13.12 -13.43
N SER A 134 -11.17 -13.11 -13.97
CA SER A 134 -10.91 -12.66 -15.34
C SER A 134 -11.43 -13.71 -16.32
N ALA A 135 -12.76 -13.78 -16.49
CA ALA A 135 -13.33 -14.38 -17.65
C ALA A 135 -13.25 -13.36 -18.80
N PRO A 136 -12.56 -13.65 -19.90
CA PRO A 136 -12.60 -12.78 -21.07
C PRO A 136 -14.04 -12.77 -21.61
N ARG A 137 -14.67 -11.60 -21.61
CA ARG A 137 -15.95 -11.38 -22.26
C ARG A 137 -15.73 -11.46 -23.77
N GLN A 138 -15.77 -12.67 -24.33
CA GLN A 138 -15.85 -12.85 -25.77
C GLN A 138 -17.25 -12.39 -26.23
N THR A 139 -17.28 -11.35 -27.02
CA THR A 139 -18.44 -10.97 -27.83
C THR A 139 -18.74 -12.13 -28.80
N LEU A 140 -19.77 -12.90 -28.48
CA LEU A 140 -20.26 -13.96 -29.35
C LEU A 140 -20.94 -13.34 -30.57
N LYS A 141 -20.28 -13.40 -31.72
CA LYS A 141 -20.94 -13.44 -33.00
C LYS A 141 -21.50 -14.85 -33.18
N ALA A 142 -22.80 -14.92 -33.40
CA ALA A 142 -23.52 -16.15 -33.62
C ALA A 142 -22.97 -16.92 -34.83
N GLN A 143 -22.57 -18.17 -34.62
CA GLN A 143 -22.64 -19.23 -35.64
C GLN A 143 -22.99 -20.54 -34.94
N ALA A 144 -24.14 -21.07 -35.31
CA ALA A 144 -24.60 -22.36 -34.88
C ALA A 144 -23.83 -23.48 -35.62
N THR A 145 -23.24 -24.41 -34.86
CA THR A 145 -23.04 -25.80 -35.31
C THR A 145 -22.92 -26.71 -34.09
N ASN A 146 -23.66 -27.79 -34.11
CA ASN A 146 -23.71 -28.89 -33.17
C ASN A 146 -22.35 -29.49 -32.89
N VAL A 147 -22.02 -29.76 -31.59
CA VAL A 147 -21.28 -30.97 -31.19
C VAL A 147 -21.50 -31.28 -29.71
N SER A 148 -22.07 -32.42 -29.44
CA SER A 148 -21.89 -33.39 -28.36
C SER A 148 -21.34 -32.97 -27.01
N ALA A 149 -22.17 -33.11 -25.99
CA ALA A 149 -21.87 -32.97 -24.57
C ALA A 149 -20.96 -34.11 -24.06
N SER A 150 -19.78 -33.78 -23.57
CA SER A 150 -19.04 -34.66 -22.64
C SER A 150 -19.33 -34.24 -21.20
N LYS A 151 -20.10 -35.10 -20.50
CA LYS A 151 -20.46 -34.94 -19.09
C LYS A 151 -19.20 -35.07 -18.22
N LYS A 152 -18.89 -34.04 -17.39
CA LYS A 152 -18.01 -34.21 -16.24
C LYS A 152 -18.70 -35.15 -15.23
N PRO A 153 -17.98 -36.07 -14.58
CA PRO A 153 -18.59 -36.95 -13.61
C PRO A 153 -19.04 -36.14 -12.38
N VAL A 154 -20.35 -36.14 -12.14
CA VAL A 154 -20.92 -35.67 -10.88
C VAL A 154 -20.78 -36.82 -9.89
N VAL A 155 -20.04 -36.61 -8.81
CA VAL A 155 -19.91 -37.59 -7.73
C VAL A 155 -21.20 -37.49 -6.90
N ASP A 156 -22.00 -38.55 -6.92
CA ASP A 156 -23.19 -38.68 -6.09
C ASP A 156 -22.76 -38.91 -4.63
N MET A 157 -22.98 -37.90 -3.78
CA MET A 157 -22.63 -37.88 -2.37
C MET A 157 -23.58 -38.71 -1.48
N SER A 158 -24.57 -39.38 -2.05
CA SER A 158 -25.49 -40.28 -1.30
C SER A 158 -24.85 -41.63 -0.94
N ASN A 159 -23.71 -41.95 -1.48
CA ASN A 159 -23.00 -43.20 -1.23
C ASN A 159 -21.88 -43.02 -0.20
N ILE A 160 -22.16 -43.34 1.08
CA ILE A 160 -21.23 -43.22 2.20
C ILE A 160 -19.91 -43.98 1.98
N ASP A 161 -19.89 -45.07 1.24
CA ASP A 161 -18.71 -45.87 1.00
C ASP A 161 -17.76 -45.21 -0.02
N GLN A 162 -18.26 -44.46 -0.99
CA GLN A 162 -17.44 -43.64 -1.90
C GLN A 162 -16.82 -42.45 -1.17
N ALA A 163 -17.56 -41.79 -0.29
CA ALA A 163 -17.06 -40.69 0.51
C ALA A 163 -15.94 -41.14 1.47
N LYS A 164 -16.08 -42.31 2.09
CA LYS A 164 -15.02 -42.92 2.93
C LYS A 164 -13.75 -43.24 2.13
N LYS A 165 -13.88 -43.79 0.93
CA LYS A 165 -12.75 -44.07 0.05
C LYS A 165 -12.04 -42.79 -0.41
N PHE A 166 -12.79 -41.72 -0.68
CA PHE A 166 -12.23 -40.42 -1.08
C PHE A 166 -11.42 -39.79 0.07
N LEU A 167 -11.94 -39.82 1.30
CA LEU A 167 -11.25 -39.34 2.49
C LEU A 167 -10.01 -40.15 2.85
N ALA A 168 -10.06 -41.47 2.69
CA ALA A 168 -8.93 -42.38 2.93
C ALA A 168 -7.78 -42.14 1.95
N ASN A 169 -8.05 -41.60 0.76
CA ASN A 169 -7.04 -41.25 -0.26
C ASN A 169 -6.57 -39.78 -0.19
N GLY A 170 -6.81 -39.08 0.93
CA GLY A 170 -6.33 -37.70 1.14
C GLY A 170 -7.16 -36.59 0.48
N GLY A 171 -8.40 -36.89 0.08
CA GLY A 171 -9.33 -35.90 -0.44
C GLY A 171 -9.87 -34.98 0.65
N LEU A 172 -9.95 -33.66 0.40
CA LEU A 172 -10.53 -32.66 1.30
C LEU A 172 -11.95 -32.28 0.82
N LEU A 173 -12.93 -32.34 1.73
CA LEU A 173 -14.26 -31.80 1.48
C LEU A 173 -14.20 -30.27 1.59
N LYS A 174 -14.64 -29.56 0.56
CA LYS A 174 -14.86 -28.10 0.66
C LYS A 174 -16.19 -27.87 1.36
N THR A 175 -16.12 -27.18 2.49
CA THR A 175 -17.27 -26.58 3.18
C THR A 175 -17.68 -25.28 2.49
#